data_848821309f753aa7afc9e032b3b9c89a
#
_entry.id   848821309f753aa7afc9e032b3b9c89a
#
_cell.length_a   1.000
_cell.length_b   1.000
_cell.length_c   1.000
_cell.angle_alpha   90.00
_cell.angle_beta   90.00
_cell.angle_gamma   90.00
#
_symmetry.space_group_name_H-M   'P 1'
#
loop_
_entity.id
_entity.type
_entity.pdbx_description
1 polymer ?
#
loop_
_entity_poly.entity_id
_entity_poly.type
_entity_poly.pdbx_seq_one_letter_code
_entity_poly.pdbx_strand_id
1 'polypeptide(L)'
;NRNFGKSLANDLGKNPIEYYKELGAERYGREYMLPLRYRAPWLIEFANKASDNGVTFGFADNDLLLHSDGQSCCSASDLYLKKASFFNANIVALAKSKQYGDLIYFSDYLSRWIPESSVSTYLNSTARLRSLNFEESQWLQYLREMWLGQYGVFRPDYFDGLEKTKKVDLNGLPVYVKRKSD
;
A
#
# COMPACT_ATOMS: atom_id res chain seq x y z
N ASN A 1 -7.69 -15.83 -12.23
CA ASN A 1 -8.90 -16.56 -12.61
C ASN A 1 -8.65 -17.27 -13.94
N ARG A 2 -8.71 -18.63 -13.97
CA ARG A 2 -8.40 -19.43 -15.17
C ARG A 2 -9.31 -19.10 -16.37
N ASN A 3 -10.57 -18.76 -16.11
CA ASN A 3 -11.52 -18.44 -17.18
C ASN A 3 -11.22 -17.08 -17.82
N PHE A 4 -10.86 -16.08 -17.00
CA PHE A 4 -10.44 -14.79 -17.51
C PHE A 4 -9.16 -14.88 -18.36
N GLY A 5 -8.17 -15.67 -17.90
CA GLY A 5 -6.96 -15.90 -18.68
C GLY A 5 -7.20 -16.57 -20.04
N LYS A 6 -8.15 -17.50 -20.09
CA LYS A 6 -8.53 -18.17 -21.37
C LYS A 6 -9.25 -17.19 -22.33
N SER A 7 -10.20 -16.41 -21.82
CA SER A 7 -10.88 -15.38 -22.63
C SER A 7 -9.88 -14.39 -23.20
N LEU A 8 -9.02 -13.85 -22.35
CA LEU A 8 -8.00 -12.88 -22.75
C LEU A 8 -7.00 -13.49 -23.77
N ALA A 9 -6.66 -14.78 -23.63
CA ALA A 9 -5.80 -15.46 -24.59
C ALA A 9 -6.44 -15.57 -25.98
N ASN A 10 -7.75 -15.83 -26.03
CA ASN A 10 -8.49 -15.86 -27.28
C ASN A 10 -8.53 -14.47 -27.94
N ASP A 11 -8.81 -13.42 -27.15
CA ASP A 11 -8.91 -12.05 -27.65
C ASP A 11 -7.55 -11.51 -28.13
N LEU A 12 -6.47 -11.86 -27.46
CA LEU A 12 -5.12 -11.45 -27.80
C LEU A 12 -4.42 -12.32 -28.85
N GLY A 13 -4.97 -13.52 -29.14
CA GLY A 13 -4.33 -14.51 -30.00
C GLY A 13 -3.01 -15.07 -29.42
N LYS A 14 -2.72 -14.84 -28.15
CA LYS A 14 -1.50 -15.33 -27.47
C LYS A 14 -1.69 -15.48 -25.96
N ASN A 15 -0.73 -16.18 -25.33
CA ASN A 15 -0.75 -16.34 -23.89
C ASN A 15 -0.60 -14.99 -23.16
N PRO A 16 -1.55 -14.57 -22.32
CA PRO A 16 -1.49 -13.29 -21.62
C PRO A 16 -0.24 -13.10 -20.74
N ILE A 17 0.26 -14.18 -20.13
CA ILE A 17 1.47 -14.12 -19.28
C ILE A 17 2.71 -13.82 -20.14
N GLU A 18 2.82 -14.44 -21.31
CA GLU A 18 3.91 -14.18 -22.25
C GLU A 18 3.84 -12.74 -22.76
N TYR A 19 2.64 -12.30 -23.12
CA TYR A 19 2.41 -10.91 -23.54
C TYR A 19 2.80 -9.90 -22.45
N TYR A 20 2.43 -10.15 -21.18
CA TYR A 20 2.84 -9.29 -20.08
C TYR A 20 4.36 -9.27 -19.89
N LYS A 21 5.02 -10.41 -20.03
CA LYS A 21 6.49 -10.51 -19.96
C LYS A 21 7.18 -9.75 -21.11
N GLU A 22 6.64 -9.83 -22.32
CA GLU A 22 7.13 -9.04 -23.47
C GLU A 22 7.07 -7.54 -23.19
N LEU A 23 6.05 -7.07 -22.45
CA LEU A 23 5.91 -5.70 -21.99
C LEU A 23 6.81 -5.35 -20.79
N GLY A 24 7.61 -6.30 -20.31
CA GLY A 24 8.51 -6.12 -19.18
C GLY A 24 7.84 -6.26 -17.82
N ALA A 25 6.71 -7.00 -17.75
CA ALA A 25 6.07 -7.26 -16.47
C ALA A 25 6.95 -8.12 -15.56
N GLU A 26 7.08 -7.72 -14.32
CA GLU A 26 7.77 -8.45 -13.28
C GLU A 26 6.80 -9.27 -12.43
N ARG A 27 7.30 -10.40 -11.93
CA ARG A 27 6.49 -11.24 -11.05
C ARG A 27 6.53 -10.72 -9.63
N TYR A 28 5.37 -10.40 -9.09
CA TYR A 28 5.19 -9.99 -7.71
C TYR A 28 4.27 -11.00 -6.99
N GLY A 29 4.86 -11.86 -6.17
CA GLY A 29 4.12 -12.94 -5.52
C GLY A 29 3.47 -13.90 -6.53
N ARG A 30 2.14 -13.87 -6.64
CA ARG A 30 1.35 -14.69 -7.58
C ARG A 30 0.91 -13.94 -8.83
N GLU A 31 1.24 -12.66 -8.93
CA GLU A 31 0.78 -11.76 -9.97
C GLU A 31 1.94 -11.28 -10.84
N TYR A 32 1.62 -10.84 -12.04
CA TYR A 32 2.53 -10.11 -12.90
C TYR A 32 2.10 -8.65 -12.96
N MET A 33 3.01 -7.76 -12.61
CA MET A 33 2.79 -6.33 -12.60
C MET A 33 3.48 -5.69 -13.80
N LEU A 34 2.74 -4.94 -14.59
CA LEU A 34 3.30 -4.15 -15.68
C LEU A 34 4.14 -3.01 -15.11
N PRO A 35 5.24 -2.62 -15.77
CA PRO A 35 6.00 -1.43 -15.41
C PRO A 35 5.11 -0.19 -15.29
N LEU A 36 5.47 0.71 -14.38
CA LEU A 36 4.68 1.92 -14.07
C LEU A 36 4.42 2.77 -15.32
N ARG A 37 5.38 2.85 -16.25
CA ARG A 37 5.23 3.57 -17.54
C ARG A 37 4.01 3.16 -18.37
N TYR A 38 3.50 1.92 -18.20
CA TYR A 38 2.29 1.46 -18.87
C TYR A 38 1.01 1.72 -18.06
N ARG A 39 1.11 1.74 -16.74
CA ARG A 39 -0.03 1.88 -15.84
C ARG A 39 -0.33 3.34 -15.50
N ALA A 40 0.72 4.12 -15.20
CA ALA A 40 0.57 5.48 -14.72
C ALA A 40 -0.20 6.41 -15.66
N PRO A 41 0.04 6.42 -17.00
CA PRO A 41 -0.69 7.34 -17.88
C PRO A 41 -2.20 7.20 -17.79
N TRP A 42 -2.71 5.96 -17.77
CA TRP A 42 -4.15 5.69 -17.65
C TRP A 42 -4.70 6.07 -16.27
N LEU A 43 -3.99 5.71 -15.23
CA LEU A 43 -4.41 5.98 -13.85
C LEU A 43 -4.42 7.48 -13.57
N ILE A 44 -3.42 8.21 -14.04
CA ILE A 44 -3.35 9.66 -13.91
C ILE A 44 -4.46 10.35 -14.72
N GLU A 45 -4.75 9.88 -15.94
CA GLU A 45 -5.86 10.41 -16.72
C GLU A 45 -7.21 10.24 -16.02
N PHE A 46 -7.44 9.06 -15.40
CA PHE A 46 -8.66 8.84 -14.62
C PHE A 46 -8.72 9.73 -13.39
N ALA A 47 -7.61 9.90 -12.67
CA ALA A 47 -7.55 10.79 -11.51
C ALA A 47 -7.84 12.25 -11.91
N ASN A 48 -7.27 12.72 -13.01
CA ASN A 48 -7.53 14.07 -13.52
C ASN A 48 -9.01 14.24 -13.88
N LYS A 49 -9.59 13.30 -14.64
CA LYS A 49 -11.02 13.33 -14.98
C LYS A 49 -11.92 13.31 -13.74
N ALA A 50 -11.56 12.54 -12.72
CA ALA A 50 -12.29 12.53 -11.45
C ALA A 50 -12.22 13.90 -10.77
N SER A 51 -11.02 14.46 -10.67
CA SER A 51 -10.79 15.80 -10.10
C SER A 51 -11.58 16.89 -10.82
N ASP A 52 -11.57 16.89 -12.17
CA ASP A 52 -12.31 17.85 -13.00
C ASP A 52 -13.83 17.78 -12.78
N ASN A 53 -14.31 16.63 -12.34
CA ASN A 53 -15.73 16.41 -12.01
C ASN A 53 -16.04 16.46 -10.50
N GLY A 54 -15.09 16.86 -9.67
CA GLY A 54 -15.26 16.93 -8.21
C GLY A 54 -15.44 15.56 -7.56
N VAL A 55 -14.93 14.49 -8.18
CA VAL A 55 -15.03 13.12 -7.68
C VAL A 55 -13.71 12.71 -7.02
N THR A 56 -13.80 12.16 -5.83
CA THR A 56 -12.64 11.58 -5.14
C THR A 56 -12.14 10.34 -5.85
N PHE A 57 -10.83 10.28 -6.08
CA PHE A 57 -10.17 9.14 -6.73
C PHE A 57 -9.10 8.50 -5.85
N GLY A 58 -9.25 7.21 -5.58
CA GLY A 58 -8.28 6.41 -4.84
C GLY A 58 -7.57 5.40 -5.73
N PHE A 59 -6.25 5.42 -5.71
CA PHE A 59 -5.45 4.42 -6.41
C PHE A 59 -5.39 3.12 -5.60
N ALA A 60 -5.69 1.99 -6.24
CA ALA A 60 -5.38 0.66 -5.71
C ALA A 60 -3.97 0.18 -6.13
N ASP A 61 -3.20 1.06 -6.76
CA ASP A 61 -1.82 0.82 -7.21
C ASP A 61 -0.85 1.39 -6.19
N ASN A 62 0.05 0.54 -5.66
CA ASN A 62 0.95 0.92 -4.58
C ASN A 62 1.95 2.01 -4.98
N ASP A 63 2.39 2.00 -6.24
CA ASP A 63 3.34 3.00 -6.76
C ASP A 63 2.72 4.39 -6.84
N LEU A 64 1.38 4.47 -6.87
CA LEU A 64 0.62 5.72 -6.98
C LEU A 64 -0.13 6.12 -5.70
N LEU A 65 -0.02 5.37 -4.61
CA LEU A 65 -0.74 5.66 -3.37
C LEU A 65 -0.40 7.03 -2.76
N LEU A 66 0.81 7.53 -2.96
CA LEU A 66 1.19 8.86 -2.49
C LEU A 66 0.48 9.98 -3.24
N HIS A 67 -0.07 9.71 -4.41
CA HIS A 67 -0.84 10.64 -5.25
C HIS A 67 -2.35 10.47 -5.10
N SER A 68 -2.80 9.47 -4.35
CA SER A 68 -4.22 9.20 -4.11
C SER A 68 -4.87 10.28 -3.23
N ASP A 69 -6.14 10.58 -3.43
CA ASP A 69 -6.91 11.42 -2.51
C ASP A 69 -7.05 10.75 -1.14
N GLY A 70 -7.28 9.44 -1.14
CA GLY A 70 -7.21 8.62 0.07
C GLY A 70 -5.80 8.14 0.37
N GLN A 71 -5.69 7.38 1.45
CA GLN A 71 -4.43 6.84 1.98
C GLN A 71 -4.47 5.32 2.05
N SER A 72 -5.61 4.73 1.73
CA SER A 72 -5.84 3.29 1.74
C SER A 72 -5.76 2.71 0.34
N CYS A 73 -5.08 1.58 0.19
CA CYS A 73 -5.09 0.79 -1.06
C CYS A 73 -6.48 0.21 -1.40
N CYS A 74 -7.47 0.38 -0.51
CA CYS A 74 -8.85 -0.08 -0.71
C CYS A 74 -9.75 1.06 -1.21
N SER A 75 -9.35 1.72 -2.30
CA SER A 75 -10.16 2.71 -3.01
C SER A 75 -10.59 3.89 -2.13
N ALA A 76 -9.65 4.48 -1.39
CA ALA A 76 -9.88 5.64 -0.54
C ALA A 76 -10.94 5.45 0.56
N SER A 77 -11.19 4.20 0.97
CA SER A 77 -12.19 3.90 2.00
C SER A 77 -11.94 4.61 3.34
N ASP A 78 -10.71 4.98 3.63
CA ASP A 78 -10.32 5.76 4.80
C ASP A 78 -10.92 7.18 4.83
N LEU A 79 -11.33 7.72 3.70
CA LEU A 79 -12.04 9.01 3.63
C LEU A 79 -13.47 8.92 4.18
N TYR A 80 -14.07 7.75 4.11
CA TYR A 80 -15.46 7.51 4.53
C TYR A 80 -15.56 6.82 5.88
N LEU A 81 -14.55 6.06 6.27
CA LEU A 81 -14.54 5.29 7.51
C LEU A 81 -13.82 6.08 8.61
N LYS A 82 -14.58 6.97 9.25
CA LYS A 82 -14.07 7.74 10.40
C LYS A 82 -13.57 6.80 11.49
N LYS A 83 -12.45 7.13 12.09
CA LYS A 83 -11.76 6.35 13.14
C LYS A 83 -11.23 4.97 12.69
N ALA A 84 -11.28 4.64 11.41
CA ALA A 84 -10.59 3.45 10.93
C ALA A 84 -9.08 3.66 10.96
N SER A 85 -8.37 2.66 11.46
CA SER A 85 -6.91 2.66 11.49
C SER A 85 -6.39 1.48 10.68
N PHE A 86 -5.67 1.78 9.61
CA PHE A 86 -5.10 0.79 8.70
C PHE A 86 -3.58 0.94 8.67
N PHE A 87 -2.85 -0.15 8.75
CA PHE A 87 -1.39 -0.08 8.74
C PHE A 87 -0.87 0.71 7.54
N ASN A 88 -1.26 0.29 6.34
CA ASN A 88 -0.78 0.91 5.11
C ASN A 88 -1.27 2.35 4.95
N ALA A 89 -2.54 2.64 5.29
CA ALA A 89 -3.07 4.00 5.23
C ALA A 89 -2.32 4.96 6.16
N ASN A 90 -1.98 4.52 7.37
CA ASN A 90 -1.20 5.32 8.31
C ASN A 90 0.24 5.52 7.83
N ILE A 91 0.85 4.53 7.17
CA ILE A 91 2.17 4.68 6.54
C ILE A 91 2.12 5.70 5.41
N VAL A 92 1.13 5.63 4.51
CA VAL A 92 0.96 6.60 3.42
C VAL A 92 0.72 8.00 3.97
N ALA A 93 -0.14 8.16 4.97
CA ALA A 93 -0.40 9.44 5.63
C ALA A 93 0.86 10.02 6.26
N LEU A 94 1.64 9.18 6.93
CA LEU A 94 2.91 9.58 7.51
C LEU A 94 3.91 10.02 6.42
N ALA A 95 4.04 9.25 5.36
CA ALA A 95 4.92 9.59 4.24
C ALA A 95 4.52 10.92 3.56
N LYS A 96 3.21 11.16 3.36
CA LYS A 96 2.70 12.43 2.82
C LYS A 96 3.06 13.63 3.69
N SER A 97 3.09 13.47 5.01
CA SER A 97 3.40 14.54 5.96
C SER A 97 4.89 14.85 6.08
N LYS A 98 5.77 14.06 5.49
CA LYS A 98 7.22 14.22 5.55
C LYS A 98 7.77 14.83 4.25
N GLN A 99 8.90 15.54 4.35
CA GLN A 99 9.64 16.05 3.20
C GLN A 99 10.62 14.99 2.66
N TYR A 100 11.10 15.17 1.43
CA TYR A 100 12.13 14.29 0.88
C TYR A 100 13.41 14.35 1.72
N GLY A 101 13.94 13.20 2.05
CA GLY A 101 15.11 13.06 2.93
C GLY A 101 14.78 12.93 4.42
N ASP A 102 13.54 13.19 4.81
CA ASP A 102 13.12 13.02 6.21
C ASP A 102 13.14 11.54 6.60
N LEU A 103 13.60 11.30 7.82
CA LEU A 103 13.58 9.97 8.43
C LEU A 103 12.20 9.69 9.03
N ILE A 104 11.80 8.43 8.96
CA ILE A 104 10.53 7.92 9.44
C ILE A 104 10.80 6.81 10.44
N TYR A 105 10.39 7.04 11.68
CA TYR A 105 10.57 6.15 12.82
C TYR A 105 9.28 5.41 13.16
N PHE A 106 9.42 4.28 13.81
CA PHE A 106 8.26 3.54 14.32
C PHE A 106 7.42 4.35 15.32
N SER A 107 8.05 5.22 16.11
CA SER A 107 7.36 6.15 17.01
C SER A 107 6.47 7.15 16.28
N ASP A 108 6.90 7.64 15.11
CA ASP A 108 6.08 8.52 14.27
C ASP A 108 4.82 7.79 13.79
N TYR A 109 4.95 6.51 13.44
CA TYR A 109 3.84 5.67 13.05
C TYR A 109 2.87 5.43 14.22
N LEU A 110 3.38 5.07 15.39
CA LEU A 110 2.54 4.81 16.57
C LEU A 110 1.71 6.02 16.99
N SER A 111 2.22 7.23 16.80
CA SER A 111 1.49 8.46 17.13
C SER A 111 0.19 8.65 16.31
N ARG A 112 0.05 7.91 15.20
CA ARG A 112 -1.12 7.94 14.30
C ARG A 112 -2.03 6.72 14.45
N TRP A 113 -1.62 5.73 15.23
CA TRP A 113 -2.39 4.51 15.40
C TRP A 113 -3.56 4.71 16.34
N ILE A 114 -4.72 4.17 15.99
CA ILE A 114 -5.95 4.19 16.80
C ILE A 114 -6.34 2.74 17.09
N PRO A 115 -5.96 2.21 18.26
CA PRO A 115 -6.15 0.78 18.59
C PRO A 115 -7.63 0.39 18.74
N GLU A 116 -8.49 1.30 19.18
CA GLU A 116 -9.90 1.02 19.47
C GLU A 116 -10.77 0.91 18.21
N SER A 117 -10.21 1.12 17.03
CA SER A 117 -10.99 1.01 15.80
C SER A 117 -11.30 -0.44 15.47
N SER A 118 -12.54 -0.87 15.68
CA SER A 118 -13.01 -2.20 15.30
C SER A 118 -12.88 -2.50 13.80
N VAL A 119 -12.94 -1.46 12.99
CA VAL A 119 -12.80 -1.57 11.53
C VAL A 119 -11.36 -1.90 11.15
N SER A 120 -10.37 -1.41 11.90
CA SER A 120 -8.97 -1.69 11.64
C SER A 120 -8.64 -3.18 11.71
N THR A 121 -9.23 -3.90 12.64
CA THR A 121 -9.08 -5.35 12.77
C THR A 121 -9.57 -6.08 11.51
N TYR A 122 -10.67 -5.64 10.94
CA TYR A 122 -11.23 -6.23 9.74
C TYR A 122 -10.43 -5.88 8.47
N LEU A 123 -10.05 -4.64 8.31
CA LEU A 123 -9.48 -4.11 7.06
C LEU A 123 -7.96 -4.22 6.99
N ASN A 124 -7.26 -4.20 8.14
CA ASN A 124 -5.83 -4.48 8.17
C ASN A 124 -5.51 -5.97 8.14
N SER A 125 -6.53 -6.81 8.29
CA SER A 125 -6.28 -8.21 8.47
C SER A 125 -6.25 -8.94 7.16
N THR A 126 -5.23 -9.70 6.96
CA THR A 126 -5.38 -10.97 6.27
C THR A 126 -6.55 -11.72 6.94
N ALA A 127 -7.23 -12.61 6.22
CA ALA A 127 -8.35 -13.39 6.78
C ALA A 127 -8.05 -14.07 8.13
N ARG A 128 -6.78 -14.25 8.45
CA ARG A 128 -6.28 -14.83 9.71
C ARG A 128 -6.51 -13.96 10.95
N LEU A 129 -6.60 -12.65 10.80
CA LEU A 129 -6.67 -11.72 11.92
C LEU A 129 -8.10 -11.28 12.23
N ARG A 130 -9.07 -11.64 11.38
CA ARG A 130 -10.47 -11.22 11.51
C ARG A 130 -11.15 -11.64 12.81
N SER A 131 -10.69 -12.73 13.39
CA SER A 131 -11.24 -13.28 14.63
C SER A 131 -10.45 -12.92 15.87
N LEU A 132 -9.36 -12.17 15.74
CA LEU A 132 -8.50 -11.85 16.88
C LEU A 132 -8.95 -10.55 17.53
N ASN A 133 -9.24 -10.66 18.81
CA ASN A 133 -9.52 -9.53 19.68
C ASN A 133 -8.23 -9.19 20.41
N PHE A 134 -7.41 -8.30 19.84
CA PHE A 134 -6.13 -7.95 20.41
C PHE A 134 -6.26 -6.99 21.58
N GLU A 135 -5.58 -7.30 22.67
CA GLU A 135 -5.24 -6.33 23.70
C GLU A 135 -4.17 -5.36 23.20
N GLU A 136 -3.97 -4.24 23.89
CA GLU A 136 -3.02 -3.19 23.49
C GLU A 136 -1.59 -3.70 23.29
N SER A 137 -1.11 -4.57 24.19
CA SER A 137 0.22 -5.18 24.08
C SER A 137 0.36 -6.06 22.83
N GLN A 138 -0.68 -6.79 22.47
CA GLN A 138 -0.72 -7.64 21.28
C GLN A 138 -0.75 -6.80 20.00
N TRP A 139 -1.46 -5.66 19.99
CA TRP A 139 -1.43 -4.70 18.89
C TRP A 139 -0.03 -4.14 18.68
N LEU A 140 0.64 -3.74 19.75
CA LEU A 140 2.00 -3.19 19.65
C LEU A 140 2.97 -4.20 19.05
N GLN A 141 2.91 -5.45 19.51
CA GLN A 141 3.74 -6.54 18.98
C GLN A 141 3.43 -6.77 17.49
N TYR A 142 2.16 -6.83 17.13
CA TYR A 142 1.73 -7.02 15.74
C TYR A 142 2.20 -5.88 14.83
N LEU A 143 2.09 -4.62 15.26
CA LEU A 143 2.55 -3.46 14.51
C LEU A 143 4.08 -3.46 14.33
N ARG A 144 4.84 -3.90 15.32
CA ARG A 144 6.29 -4.09 15.21
C ARG A 144 6.65 -5.14 14.17
N GLU A 145 5.95 -6.25 14.15
CA GLU A 145 6.15 -7.33 13.18
C GLU A 145 5.83 -6.86 11.75
N MET A 146 4.77 -6.08 11.57
CA MET A 146 4.46 -5.42 10.29
C MET A 146 5.56 -4.42 9.89
N TRP A 147 6.03 -3.61 10.83
CA TRP A 147 7.10 -2.65 10.58
C TRP A 147 8.40 -3.33 10.16
N LEU A 148 8.68 -4.51 10.70
CA LEU A 148 9.81 -5.37 10.33
C LEU A 148 9.62 -6.09 8.99
N GLY A 149 8.43 -6.04 8.40
CA GLY A 149 8.11 -6.69 7.12
C GLY A 149 7.79 -8.18 7.22
N GLN A 150 7.42 -8.68 8.40
CA GLN A 150 7.12 -10.10 8.59
C GLN A 150 5.80 -10.55 7.92
N TYR A 151 4.94 -9.62 7.56
CA TYR A 151 3.63 -9.87 6.94
C TYR A 151 3.57 -9.45 5.48
N GLY A 152 4.65 -9.63 4.74
CA GLY A 152 4.68 -9.41 3.30
C GLY A 152 4.47 -7.96 2.90
N VAL A 153 3.32 -7.66 2.31
CA VAL A 153 2.98 -6.31 1.82
C VAL A 153 2.71 -5.27 2.92
N PHE A 154 2.53 -5.72 4.17
CA PHE A 154 2.37 -4.83 5.31
C PHE A 154 3.74 -4.45 5.89
N ARG A 155 4.42 -3.56 5.20
CA ARG A 155 5.72 -3.00 5.59
C ARG A 155 5.87 -1.60 5.01
N PRO A 156 6.64 -0.70 5.66
CA PRO A 156 6.74 0.69 5.22
C PRO A 156 7.28 0.89 3.81
N ASP A 157 8.27 0.10 3.40
CA ASP A 157 8.92 0.19 2.09
C ASP A 157 8.21 -0.60 0.98
N TYR A 158 6.96 -0.98 1.21
CA TYR A 158 6.11 -1.54 0.17
C TYR A 158 5.63 -0.50 -0.84
N PHE A 159 5.63 0.77 -0.43
CA PHE A 159 5.20 1.90 -1.24
C PHE A 159 6.38 2.58 -1.91
N ASP A 160 6.21 2.97 -3.14
CA ASP A 160 7.17 3.82 -3.83
C ASP A 160 7.41 5.12 -3.05
N GLY A 161 8.65 5.60 -3.10
CA GLY A 161 9.07 6.77 -2.36
C GLY A 161 9.44 6.54 -0.90
N LEU A 162 9.34 5.31 -0.38
CA LEU A 162 9.85 4.93 0.94
C LEU A 162 10.96 3.88 0.80
N GLU A 163 12.07 4.12 1.46
CA GLU A 163 13.22 3.21 1.43
C GLU A 163 13.73 2.91 2.84
N LYS A 164 14.03 1.65 3.08
CA LYS A 164 14.67 1.19 4.31
C LYS A 164 16.12 1.67 4.37
N THR A 165 16.50 2.36 5.43
CA THR A 165 17.88 2.78 5.66
C THR A 165 18.70 1.68 6.36
N LYS A 166 20.00 1.90 6.49
CA LYS A 166 20.88 1.08 7.36
C LYS A 166 20.76 1.43 8.85
N LYS A 167 19.99 2.47 9.19
CA LYS A 167 19.81 2.90 10.58
C LYS A 167 18.74 2.08 11.28
N VAL A 168 18.91 1.94 12.58
CA VAL A 168 17.89 1.43 13.51
C VAL A 168 17.62 2.48 14.57
N ASP A 169 16.42 2.44 15.15
CA ASP A 169 16.06 3.28 16.29
C ASP A 169 16.61 2.70 17.62
N LEU A 170 16.30 3.37 18.72
CA LEU A 170 16.73 2.94 20.06
C LEU A 170 16.18 1.56 20.48
N ASN A 171 15.13 1.09 19.82
CA ASN A 171 14.52 -0.22 20.05
C ASN A 171 14.98 -1.29 19.04
N GLY A 172 15.97 -0.96 18.20
CA GLY A 172 16.48 -1.86 17.17
C GLY A 172 15.57 -2.01 15.94
N LEU A 173 14.55 -1.15 15.80
CA LEU A 173 13.65 -1.19 14.67
C LEU A 173 14.21 -0.40 13.47
N PRO A 174 14.00 -0.86 12.24
CA PRO A 174 14.50 -0.18 11.05
C PRO A 174 13.89 1.22 10.91
N VAL A 175 14.74 2.16 10.46
CA VAL A 175 14.36 3.52 10.13
C VAL A 175 14.23 3.62 8.61
N TYR A 176 13.17 4.26 8.15
CA TYR A 176 12.91 4.50 6.73
C TYR A 176 13.21 5.95 6.36
N VAL A 177 13.32 6.23 5.08
CA VAL A 177 13.52 7.57 4.55
C VAL A 177 12.55 7.81 3.40
N LYS A 178 12.00 9.02 3.33
CA LYS A 178 11.20 9.44 2.17
C LYS A 178 12.13 9.83 1.04
N ARG A 179 12.02 9.13 -0.07
CA ARG A 179 12.71 9.41 -1.31
C ARG A 179 11.79 10.01 -2.35
N LYS A 180 12.37 10.72 -3.30
CA LYS A 180 11.64 11.16 -4.49
C LYS A 180 11.42 9.92 -5.37
N SER A 181 10.18 9.73 -5.82
CA SER A 181 9.88 8.73 -6.85
C SER A 181 10.55 9.16 -8.15
N ASP A 182 11.25 8.24 -8.78
CA ASP A 182 11.91 8.46 -10.07
C ASP A 182 10.90 8.59 -11.21
#